data_8aea706d351febb6193d15c5ba481695
#
_entry.id   8aea706d351febb6193d15c5ba481695
#
_cell.length_a   1.000
_cell.length_b   1.000
_cell.length_c   1.000
_cell.angle_alpha   90.00
_cell.angle_beta   90.00
_cell.angle_gamma   90.00
#
_symmetry.space_group_name_H-M   'P 1'
#
loop_
_entity.id
_entity.type
_entity.pdbx_description
1 polymer ?
#
loop_
_entity_poly.entity_id
_entity_poly.type
_entity_poly.pdbx_seq_one_letter_code
_entity_poly.pdbx_strand_id
1 'polypeptide(L)'
;MNRKDLGKISVIVSTYNRCDALQVCLLSLFKQTVLPDEVIIGDDGSTEETASLIARLQEQAPFPIIHVWHEDKGFRLAMMRNKCVARSTGNYIIEIDGDVFLHPKLIADHLRE
;
A
#
# COMPACT_ATOMS: atom_id res chain seq x y z
N MET A 1 5.32 -22.27 5.27
CA MET A 1 6.38 -21.21 5.36
C MET A 1 5.89 -20.11 6.29
N ASN A 2 6.70 -19.69 7.22
CA ASN A 2 6.35 -18.59 8.10
C ASN A 2 7.00 -17.29 7.62
N ARG A 3 6.67 -16.15 8.25
CA ARG A 3 7.13 -14.85 7.84
C ARG A 3 8.66 -14.70 7.83
N LYS A 4 9.36 -15.35 8.75
CA LYS A 4 10.81 -15.28 8.84
C LYS A 4 11.49 -15.81 7.57
N ASP A 5 10.88 -16.79 6.93
CA ASP A 5 11.44 -17.41 5.73
C ASP A 5 11.29 -16.52 4.51
N LEU A 6 10.34 -15.58 4.51
CA LEU A 6 10.09 -14.67 3.41
C LEU A 6 10.86 -13.35 3.53
N GLY A 7 11.43 -13.06 4.71
CA GLY A 7 12.06 -11.76 4.96
C GLY A 7 11.02 -10.64 5.10
N LYS A 8 11.27 -9.51 4.45
CA LYS A 8 10.38 -8.34 4.53
C LYS A 8 9.24 -8.41 3.55
N ILE A 9 8.06 -7.96 3.99
CA ILE A 9 6.84 -7.89 3.17
C ILE A 9 6.56 -6.43 2.85
N SER A 10 6.48 -6.12 1.55
CA SER A 10 6.07 -4.80 1.05
C SER A 10 4.69 -4.92 0.42
N VAL A 11 3.77 -4.04 0.82
CA VAL A 11 2.45 -3.95 0.19
C VAL A 11 2.42 -2.70 -0.67
N ILE A 12 2.07 -2.83 -1.94
CA ILE A 12 1.92 -1.72 -2.86
C ILE A 12 0.43 -1.46 -3.07
N VAL A 13 0.00 -0.24 -2.76
CA VAL A 13 -1.39 0.19 -2.92
C VAL A 13 -1.45 1.26 -4.00
N SER A 14 -2.21 1.00 -5.07
CA SER A 14 -2.41 1.99 -6.13
C SER A 14 -3.67 2.82 -5.85
N THR A 15 -3.59 4.12 -6.09
CA THR A 15 -4.73 5.02 -5.87
C THR A 15 -4.73 6.17 -6.87
N TYR A 16 -5.93 6.72 -7.12
CA TYR A 16 -6.12 7.94 -7.89
C TYR A 16 -7.43 8.62 -7.48
N ASN A 17 -7.34 9.74 -6.79
CA ASN A 17 -8.48 10.59 -6.39
C ASN A 17 -9.65 9.83 -5.72
N ARG A 18 -9.33 8.80 -4.94
CA ARG A 18 -10.32 8.00 -4.20
C ARG A 18 -9.95 8.01 -2.72
N CYS A 19 -9.96 9.20 -2.13
CA CYS A 19 -9.55 9.45 -0.76
C CYS A 19 -10.34 8.60 0.24
N ASP A 20 -11.66 8.55 0.08
CA ASP A 20 -12.55 7.78 0.96
C ASP A 20 -12.26 6.27 0.89
N ALA A 21 -12.12 5.75 -0.32
CA ALA A 21 -11.82 4.33 -0.52
C ALA A 21 -10.42 3.98 -0.02
N LEU A 22 -9.45 4.86 -0.26
CA LEU A 22 -8.09 4.66 0.21
C LEU A 22 -8.03 4.61 1.73
N GLN A 23 -8.78 5.46 2.41
CA GLN A 23 -8.83 5.46 3.87
C GLN A 23 -9.31 4.10 4.41
N VAL A 24 -10.39 3.56 3.84
CA VAL A 24 -10.91 2.26 4.24
C VAL A 24 -9.89 1.15 3.99
N CYS A 25 -9.25 1.19 2.83
CA CYS A 25 -8.21 0.21 2.47
C CYS A 25 -7.05 0.22 3.46
N LEU A 26 -6.51 1.41 3.75
CA LEU A 26 -5.36 1.54 4.66
C LEU A 26 -5.73 1.13 6.09
N LEU A 27 -6.92 1.52 6.57
CA LEU A 27 -7.36 1.11 7.91
C LEU A 27 -7.54 -0.40 7.99
N SER A 28 -7.95 -1.05 6.90
CA SER A 28 -8.04 -2.51 6.88
C SER A 28 -6.66 -3.17 6.92
N LEU A 29 -5.62 -2.50 6.39
CA LEU A 29 -4.24 -2.96 6.53
C LEU A 29 -3.74 -2.87 7.97
N PHE A 30 -4.15 -1.84 8.71
CA PHE A 30 -3.77 -1.70 10.12
C PHE A 30 -4.29 -2.86 10.97
N LYS A 31 -5.37 -3.50 10.54
CA LYS A 31 -6.04 -4.57 11.29
C LYS A 31 -5.67 -5.98 10.81
N GLN A 32 -4.67 -6.11 9.95
CA GLN A 32 -4.23 -7.42 9.49
C GLN A 32 -3.64 -8.23 10.64
N THR A 33 -3.92 -9.54 10.67
CA THR A 33 -3.36 -10.43 11.70
C THR A 33 -1.84 -10.57 11.54
N VAL A 34 -1.34 -10.45 10.30
CA VAL A 34 0.08 -10.35 10.02
C VAL A 34 0.29 -8.99 9.34
N LEU A 35 1.05 -8.11 9.98
CA LEU A 35 1.31 -6.77 9.46
C LEU A 35 2.40 -6.79 8.40
N PRO A 36 2.30 -5.94 7.37
CA PRO A 36 3.41 -5.75 6.43
C PRO A 36 4.57 -5.02 7.11
N ASP A 37 5.75 -5.12 6.53
CA ASP A 37 6.91 -4.36 7.00
C ASP A 37 6.88 -2.92 6.50
N GLU A 38 6.27 -2.69 5.36
CA GLU A 38 6.08 -1.35 4.80
C GLU A 38 4.91 -1.36 3.83
N VAL A 39 4.30 -0.19 3.65
CA VAL A 39 3.25 0.02 2.64
C VAL A 39 3.70 1.17 1.75
N ILE A 40 3.66 0.96 0.45
CA ILE A 40 4.03 1.96 -0.53
C ILE A 40 2.77 2.33 -1.32
N ILE A 41 2.37 3.59 -1.26
CA ILE A 41 1.18 4.07 -1.95
C ILE A 41 1.61 4.69 -3.27
N GLY A 42 1.19 4.06 -4.37
CA GLY A 42 1.42 4.57 -5.71
C GLY A 42 0.26 5.46 -6.12
N ASP A 43 0.50 6.76 -6.13
CA ASP A 43 -0.52 7.78 -6.35
C ASP A 43 -0.35 8.39 -7.74
N ASP A 44 -1.27 8.09 -8.65
CA ASP A 44 -1.20 8.50 -10.05
C ASP A 44 -1.81 9.90 -10.25
N GLY A 45 -1.31 10.89 -9.49
CA GLY A 45 -1.66 12.29 -9.69
C GLY A 45 -2.86 12.79 -8.90
N SER A 46 -3.16 12.18 -7.75
CA SER A 46 -4.25 12.66 -6.88
C SER A 46 -3.96 14.05 -6.33
N THR A 47 -5.02 14.71 -5.88
CA THR A 47 -4.96 16.05 -5.30
C THR A 47 -4.42 16.04 -3.87
N GLU A 48 -4.23 17.24 -3.29
CA GLU A 48 -3.70 17.42 -1.94
C GLU A 48 -4.55 16.76 -0.85
N GLU A 49 -5.84 16.57 -1.10
CA GLU A 49 -6.72 15.90 -0.16
C GLU A 49 -6.24 14.48 0.15
N THR A 50 -5.82 13.76 -0.89
CA THR A 50 -5.26 12.42 -0.73
C THR A 50 -3.93 12.47 0.01
N ALA A 51 -3.06 13.42 -0.32
CA ALA A 51 -1.78 13.58 0.36
C ALA A 51 -1.97 13.87 1.85
N SER A 52 -2.95 14.71 2.19
CA SER A 52 -3.27 15.03 3.59
C SER A 52 -3.79 13.81 4.35
N LEU A 53 -4.63 13.00 3.72
CA LEU A 53 -5.11 11.76 4.32
C LEU A 53 -3.95 10.82 4.61
N ILE A 54 -3.06 10.63 3.64
CA ILE A 54 -1.91 9.74 3.80
C ILE A 54 -1.02 10.21 4.94
N ALA A 55 -0.76 11.52 5.02
CA ALA A 55 0.05 12.10 6.09
C ALA A 55 -0.56 11.83 7.48
N ARG A 56 -1.88 11.95 7.62
CA ARG A 56 -2.55 11.65 8.89
C ARG A 56 -2.41 10.17 9.25
N LEU A 57 -2.58 9.29 8.28
CA LEU A 57 -2.50 7.85 8.53
C LEU A 57 -1.09 7.39 8.80
N GLN A 58 -0.08 8.06 8.23
CA GLN A 58 1.33 7.77 8.53
C GLN A 58 1.63 7.91 10.02
N GLU A 59 1.01 8.87 10.69
CA GLU A 59 1.22 9.09 12.12
C GLU A 59 0.62 7.99 13.00
N GLN A 60 -0.41 7.31 12.50
CA GLN A 60 -1.14 6.29 13.25
C GLN A 60 -0.73 4.86 12.90
N ALA A 61 -0.02 4.69 11.80
CA ALA A 61 0.26 3.38 11.24
C ALA A 61 1.25 2.58 12.11
N PRO A 62 1.01 1.27 12.27
CA PRO A 62 1.96 0.39 12.96
C PRO A 62 3.13 -0.04 12.06
N PHE A 63 3.24 0.52 10.86
CA PHE A 63 4.31 0.26 9.89
C PHE A 63 4.58 1.53 9.08
N PRO A 64 5.74 1.64 8.43
CA PRO A 64 6.03 2.78 7.56
C PRO A 64 5.10 2.82 6.35
N ILE A 65 4.60 4.01 6.02
CA ILE A 65 3.84 4.27 4.81
C ILE A 65 4.65 5.25 3.96
N ILE A 66 4.92 4.86 2.72
CA ILE A 66 5.69 5.67 1.78
C ILE A 66 4.75 6.11 0.67
N HIS A 67 4.66 7.41 0.44
CA HIS A 67 3.80 7.99 -0.59
C HIS A 67 4.63 8.30 -1.83
N VAL A 68 4.39 7.58 -2.92
CA VAL A 68 5.03 7.84 -4.22
C VAL A 68 3.99 8.47 -5.13
N TRP A 69 4.26 9.70 -5.55
CA TRP A 69 3.33 10.49 -6.37
C TRP A 69 4.00 10.88 -7.68
N HIS A 70 3.23 10.92 -8.75
CA HIS A 70 3.65 11.58 -9.97
C HIS A 70 2.47 12.35 -10.58
N GLU A 71 2.80 13.29 -11.45
CA GLU A 71 1.82 14.16 -12.06
C GLU A 71 0.80 13.38 -12.89
N ASP A 72 -0.47 13.82 -12.85
CA ASP A 72 -1.56 13.23 -13.64
C ASP A 72 -1.39 13.60 -15.12
N LYS A 73 -0.84 12.71 -15.90
CA LYS A 73 -0.64 12.87 -17.34
C LYS A 73 -1.23 11.70 -18.12
N GLY A 74 -2.46 11.33 -17.76
CA GLY A 74 -3.12 10.17 -18.31
C GLY A 74 -2.80 8.92 -17.49
N PHE A 75 -3.34 7.80 -17.94
CA PHE A 75 -3.24 6.55 -17.21
C PHE A 75 -1.86 5.93 -17.37
N ARG A 76 -1.06 5.94 -16.32
CA ARG A 76 0.32 5.43 -16.33
C ARG A 76 0.56 4.43 -15.21
N LEU A 77 -0.36 3.48 -15.09
CA LEU A 77 -0.32 2.49 -14.01
C LEU A 77 0.99 1.69 -13.99
N ALA A 78 1.45 1.23 -15.15
CA ALA A 78 2.67 0.43 -15.22
C ALA A 78 3.89 1.23 -14.75
N MET A 79 3.97 2.52 -15.12
CA MET A 79 5.06 3.39 -14.69
C MET A 79 5.02 3.59 -13.18
N MET A 80 3.85 3.83 -12.61
CA MET A 80 3.69 4.02 -11.17
C MET A 80 4.06 2.74 -10.42
N ARG A 81 3.61 1.60 -10.91
CA ARG A 81 3.95 0.29 -10.33
C ARG A 81 5.47 0.09 -10.29
N ASN A 82 6.16 0.41 -11.37
CA ASN A 82 7.61 0.28 -11.43
C ASN A 82 8.30 1.19 -10.42
N LYS A 83 7.80 2.41 -10.23
CA LYS A 83 8.34 3.34 -9.21
C LYS A 83 8.16 2.78 -7.82
N CYS A 84 7.00 2.19 -7.53
CA CYS A 84 6.74 1.59 -6.22
C CYS A 84 7.63 0.38 -5.96
N VAL A 85 7.80 -0.48 -6.95
CA VAL A 85 8.70 -1.64 -6.83
C VAL A 85 10.13 -1.17 -6.56
N ALA A 86 10.57 -0.13 -7.27
CA ALA A 86 11.91 0.43 -7.08
C ALA A 86 12.11 1.00 -5.66
N ARG A 87 11.05 1.52 -5.05
CA ARG A 87 11.11 2.06 -3.68
C ARG A 87 10.96 0.99 -2.61
N SER A 88 10.45 -0.18 -2.97
CA SER A 88 10.23 -1.25 -2.00
C SER A 88 11.55 -1.85 -1.53
N THR A 89 11.58 -2.28 -0.28
CA THR A 89 12.72 -2.97 0.31
C THR A 89 12.41 -4.44 0.62
N GLY A 90 11.16 -4.85 0.40
CA GLY A 90 10.72 -6.19 0.75
C GLY A 90 11.13 -7.24 -0.27
N ASN A 91 11.27 -8.46 0.22
CA ASN A 91 11.52 -9.64 -0.61
C ASN A 91 10.23 -10.22 -1.17
N TYR A 92 9.12 -9.97 -0.49
CA TYR A 92 7.79 -10.43 -0.89
C TYR A 92 6.91 -9.22 -1.10
N ILE A 93 6.35 -9.07 -2.30
CA ILE A 93 5.57 -7.91 -2.68
C ILE A 93 4.12 -8.33 -2.92
N ILE A 94 3.18 -7.65 -2.26
CA ILE A 94 1.74 -7.84 -2.46
C ILE A 94 1.19 -6.55 -3.05
N GLU A 95 0.53 -6.64 -4.19
CA GLU A 95 -0.07 -5.49 -4.86
C GLU A 95 -1.58 -5.51 -4.70
N ILE A 96 -2.17 -4.38 -4.29
CA ILE A 96 -3.61 -4.23 -4.13
C ILE A 96 -4.07 -2.89 -4.68
N ASP A 97 -5.34 -2.83 -5.08
CA ASP A 97 -5.97 -1.57 -5.46
C ASP A 97 -6.48 -0.85 -4.21
N GLY A 98 -6.35 0.48 -4.20
CA GLY A 98 -6.72 1.31 -3.05
C GLY A 98 -8.22 1.48 -2.84
N ASP A 99 -9.05 0.74 -3.56
CA ASP A 99 -10.50 0.81 -3.43
C ASP A 99 -11.12 -0.47 -2.87
N VAL A 100 -10.30 -1.37 -2.31
CA VAL A 100 -10.78 -2.63 -1.75
C VAL A 100 -10.71 -2.63 -0.21
N PHE A 101 -11.68 -3.29 0.40
CA PHE A 101 -11.66 -3.59 1.83
C PHE A 101 -11.01 -4.96 2.03
N LEU A 102 -9.97 -5.03 2.83
CA LEU A 102 -9.19 -6.24 2.96
C LEU A 102 -9.67 -7.11 4.13
N HIS A 103 -9.76 -8.41 3.88
CA HIS A 103 -9.99 -9.37 4.94
C HIS A 103 -8.82 -9.33 5.93
N PRO A 104 -9.07 -9.43 7.28
CA PRO A 104 -8.00 -9.34 8.27
C PRO A 104 -6.89 -10.37 8.13
N LYS A 105 -7.12 -11.45 7.40
CA LYS A 105 -6.14 -12.51 7.20
C LYS A 105 -5.51 -12.51 5.81
N LEU A 106 -5.68 -11.42 5.04
CA LEU A 106 -5.17 -11.38 3.67
C LEU A 106 -3.68 -11.70 3.60
N ILE A 107 -2.87 -10.99 4.40
CA ILE A 107 -1.42 -11.18 4.39
C ILE A 107 -1.06 -12.57 4.92
N ALA A 108 -1.69 -13.00 6.01
CA ALA A 108 -1.45 -14.32 6.57
C ALA A 108 -1.75 -15.42 5.56
N ASP A 109 -2.85 -15.28 4.80
CA ASP A 109 -3.22 -16.27 3.78
C ASP A 109 -2.23 -16.29 2.62
N HIS A 110 -1.70 -15.13 2.21
CA HIS A 110 -0.64 -15.08 1.20
C HIS A 110 0.60 -15.84 1.64
N LEU A 111 0.95 -15.77 2.91
CA LEU A 111 2.15 -16.42 3.43
C LEU A 111 2.03 -17.95 3.51
N ARG A 112 0.82 -18.49 3.42
CA ARG A 112 0.58 -19.93 3.47
C ARG A 112 0.72 -20.62 2.11
N GLU A 113 0.72 -19.87 1.04
CA GLU A 113 0.77 -20.43 -0.31
C GLU A 113 2.18 -20.76 -0.78
#